data_37f85d7919782d25b23b724f8f5708a9
#
_entry.id   37f85d7919782d25b23b724f8f5708a9
#
_cell.length_a   1.000
_cell.length_b   1.000
_cell.length_c   1.000
_cell.angle_alpha   90.00
_cell.angle_beta   90.00
_cell.angle_gamma   90.00
#
_symmetry.space_group_name_H-M   'P 1'
#
loop_
_entity.id
_entity.type
_entity.pdbx_description
1 polymer ?
#
loop_
_entity_poly.entity_id
_entity_poly.type
_entity_poly.pdbx_seq_one_letter_code
_entity_poly.pdbx_strand_id
1 'polypeptide(L)'
;MAETIILDPGHGGIDPGAVYNGRRESDDNLRLAMAVGNLLQKAGYEVVYTRTSDIYHTPFEKAQIANHSGGDIFVSFHRNSVEEPNTSTGVETLVYRDTGLPGVLARNINEQLAQIGFGNRGVIERPGL
;
A
#
# COMPACT_ATOMS: atom_id res chain seq x y z
N MET A 1 2.22 13.28 20.85
CA MET A 1 1.88 11.87 20.62
C MET A 1 2.25 11.47 19.20
N ALA A 2 2.77 10.28 19.03
CA ALA A 2 3.09 9.77 17.71
C ALA A 2 1.80 9.45 16.95
N GLU A 3 1.77 9.76 15.66
CA GLU A 3 0.70 9.29 14.78
C GLU A 3 0.83 7.79 14.55
N THR A 4 -0.29 7.12 14.41
CA THR A 4 -0.36 5.69 14.11
C THR A 4 -0.67 5.50 12.63
N ILE A 5 0.21 4.78 11.94
CA ILE A 5 0.08 4.49 10.52
C ILE A 5 -0.25 3.01 10.35
N ILE A 6 -1.34 2.73 9.64
CA ILE A 6 -1.77 1.38 9.35
C ILE A 6 -1.22 1.02 7.97
N LEU A 7 -0.45 -0.06 7.91
CA LEU A 7 0.10 -0.58 6.66
C LEU A 7 -0.65 -1.85 6.28
N ASP A 8 -1.16 -1.87 5.06
CA ASP A 8 -1.93 -2.98 4.53
C ASP A 8 -1.18 -3.63 3.36
N PRO A 9 -0.45 -4.73 3.62
CA PRO A 9 0.10 -5.52 2.52
C PRO A 9 -1.04 -6.18 1.75
N GLY A 10 -1.24 -5.79 0.50
CA GLY A 10 -2.33 -6.30 -0.32
C GLY A 10 -2.27 -7.81 -0.54
N HIS A 11 -3.44 -8.42 -0.61
CA HIS A 11 -3.63 -9.85 -0.81
C HIS A 11 -3.09 -10.69 0.37
N GLY A 12 -2.81 -11.97 0.16
CA GLY A 12 -2.27 -12.86 1.18
C GLY A 12 -2.95 -14.23 1.19
N GLY A 13 -2.25 -15.26 1.69
CA GLY A 13 -2.77 -16.62 1.83
C GLY A 13 -3.28 -17.20 0.51
N ILE A 14 -4.55 -17.55 0.49
CA ILE A 14 -5.20 -18.11 -0.71
C ILE A 14 -5.36 -17.12 -1.86
N ASP A 15 -5.16 -15.82 -1.60
CA ASP A 15 -5.20 -14.77 -2.61
C ASP A 15 -3.77 -14.24 -2.85
N PRO A 16 -3.05 -14.74 -3.86
CA PRO A 16 -1.69 -14.30 -4.12
C PRO A 16 -1.61 -12.93 -4.83
N GLY A 17 -2.74 -12.39 -5.29
CA GLY A 17 -2.75 -11.25 -6.21
C GLY A 17 -2.19 -11.64 -7.57
N ALA A 18 -1.50 -10.71 -8.23
CA ALA A 18 -0.86 -11.00 -9.51
C ALA A 18 0.33 -11.95 -9.33
N VAL A 19 0.45 -12.93 -10.22
CA VAL A 19 1.53 -13.91 -10.21
C VAL A 19 2.21 -13.91 -11.58
N TYR A 20 3.54 -13.80 -11.59
CA TYR A 20 4.34 -13.85 -12.80
C TYR A 20 5.67 -14.53 -12.50
N ASN A 21 5.99 -15.59 -13.26
CA ASN A 21 7.22 -16.38 -13.09
C ASN A 21 7.43 -16.84 -11.64
N GLY A 22 6.36 -17.29 -10.97
CA GLY A 22 6.41 -17.74 -9.59
C GLY A 22 6.50 -16.64 -8.55
N ARG A 23 6.60 -15.38 -8.97
CA ARG A 23 6.65 -14.23 -8.07
C ARG A 23 5.22 -13.76 -7.77
N ARG A 24 4.85 -13.77 -6.49
CA ARG A 24 3.49 -13.41 -6.05
C ARG A 24 3.45 -11.99 -5.53
N GLU A 25 2.44 -11.24 -5.94
CA GLU A 25 2.22 -9.87 -5.47
C GLU A 25 2.12 -9.81 -3.95
N SER A 26 1.41 -10.76 -3.33
CA SER A 26 1.23 -10.78 -1.88
C SER A 26 2.55 -10.85 -1.11
N ASP A 27 3.53 -11.60 -1.61
CA ASP A 27 4.84 -11.72 -0.98
C ASP A 27 5.64 -10.41 -1.09
N ASP A 28 5.60 -9.79 -2.26
CA ASP A 28 6.28 -8.51 -2.49
C ASP A 28 5.66 -7.40 -1.65
N ASN A 29 4.32 -7.36 -1.58
CA ASN A 29 3.62 -6.36 -0.79
C ASN A 29 3.94 -6.48 0.69
N LEU A 30 4.02 -7.70 1.21
CA LEU A 30 4.37 -7.93 2.61
C LEU A 30 5.79 -7.46 2.92
N ARG A 31 6.73 -7.81 2.04
CA ARG A 31 8.14 -7.43 2.21
C ARG A 31 8.31 -5.93 2.20
N LEU A 32 7.67 -5.26 1.25
CA LEU A 32 7.73 -3.80 1.14
C LEU A 32 7.08 -3.12 2.34
N ALA A 33 5.89 -3.56 2.74
CA ALA A 33 5.19 -2.96 3.87
C ALA A 33 6.00 -3.08 5.17
N MET A 34 6.62 -4.22 5.41
CA MET A 34 7.44 -4.42 6.62
C MET A 34 8.71 -3.56 6.59
N ALA A 35 9.33 -3.39 5.43
CA ALA A 35 10.48 -2.50 5.28
C ALA A 35 10.10 -1.05 5.54
N VAL A 36 8.98 -0.59 4.98
CA VAL A 36 8.46 0.75 5.22
C VAL A 36 8.10 0.94 6.70
N GLY A 37 7.44 -0.07 7.30
CA GLY A 37 7.08 -0.02 8.72
C GLY A 37 8.28 0.14 9.63
N ASN A 38 9.38 -0.58 9.36
CA ASN A 38 10.61 -0.44 10.12
C ASN A 38 11.17 0.98 10.04
N LEU A 39 11.15 1.60 8.86
CA LEU A 39 11.61 2.98 8.67
C LEU A 39 10.71 3.96 9.41
N LEU A 40 9.41 3.76 9.35
CA LEU A 40 8.45 4.63 10.05
C LEU A 40 8.62 4.54 11.57
N GLN A 41 8.82 3.35 12.10
CA GLN A 41 9.07 3.17 13.54
C GLN A 41 10.35 3.88 13.98
N LYS A 42 11.41 3.80 13.19
CA LYS A 42 12.65 4.53 13.44
C LYS A 42 12.45 6.05 13.41
N ALA A 43 11.51 6.52 12.63
CA ALA A 43 11.17 7.94 12.53
C ALA A 43 10.23 8.40 13.65
N GLY A 44 9.79 7.50 14.55
CA GLY A 44 8.97 7.84 15.70
C GLY A 44 7.47 7.60 15.54
N TYR A 45 7.04 7.00 14.44
CA TYR A 45 5.63 6.66 14.25
C TYR A 45 5.30 5.31 14.86
N GLU A 46 4.04 5.16 15.28
CA GLU A 46 3.48 3.85 15.61
C GLU A 46 2.97 3.19 14.34
N VAL A 47 3.20 1.90 14.18
CA VAL A 47 2.81 1.15 13.00
C VAL A 47 1.95 -0.04 13.37
N VAL A 48 0.82 -0.16 12.68
CA VAL A 48 -0.09 -1.32 12.78
C VAL A 48 -0.15 -1.96 11.40
N TYR A 49 -0.05 -3.27 11.35
CA TYR A 49 -0.18 -4.02 10.09
C TYR A 49 -1.52 -4.74 10.04
N THR A 50 -2.13 -4.81 8.87
CA THR A 50 -3.31 -5.67 8.68
C THR A 50 -2.92 -7.15 8.67
N ARG A 51 -1.69 -7.46 8.25
CA ARG A 51 -1.09 -8.79 8.39
C ARG A 51 0.43 -8.66 8.46
N THR A 52 1.07 -9.63 9.08
CA THR A 52 2.54 -9.73 9.15
C THR A 52 3.04 -11.08 8.64
N SER A 53 2.15 -11.88 8.09
CA SER A 53 2.45 -13.20 7.54
C SER A 53 1.60 -13.46 6.30
N ASP A 54 1.77 -14.62 5.67
CA ASP A 54 1.03 -14.99 4.47
C ASP A 54 -0.34 -15.54 4.84
N ILE A 55 -1.24 -14.64 5.24
CA ILE A 55 -2.62 -14.95 5.59
C ILE A 55 -3.57 -14.09 4.77
N TYR A 56 -4.80 -14.57 4.63
CA TYR A 56 -5.85 -13.89 3.88
C TYR A 56 -6.80 -13.15 4.81
N HIS A 57 -7.11 -11.89 4.45
CA HIS A 57 -8.21 -11.12 5.00
C HIS A 57 -9.04 -10.57 3.85
N THR A 58 -10.36 -10.60 4.01
CA THR A 58 -11.26 -9.92 3.06
C THR A 58 -11.07 -8.41 3.18
N PRO A 59 -11.46 -7.62 2.15
CA PRO A 59 -11.46 -6.15 2.27
C PRO A 59 -12.24 -5.65 3.49
N PHE A 60 -13.35 -6.28 3.81
CA PHE A 60 -14.13 -5.93 5.00
C PHE A 60 -13.34 -6.16 6.30
N GLU A 61 -12.67 -7.32 6.41
CA GLU A 61 -11.84 -7.63 7.58
C GLU A 61 -10.70 -6.63 7.74
N LYS A 62 -10.05 -6.25 6.63
CA LYS A 62 -8.98 -5.24 6.65
C LYS A 62 -9.50 -3.88 7.13
N ALA A 63 -10.67 -3.48 6.66
CA ALA A 63 -11.30 -2.25 7.12
C ALA A 63 -11.62 -2.30 8.62
N GLN A 64 -12.09 -3.45 9.12
CA GLN A 64 -12.34 -3.63 10.55
C GLN A 64 -11.05 -3.53 11.37
N ILE A 65 -9.97 -4.17 10.93
CA ILE A 65 -8.67 -4.08 11.60
C ILE A 65 -8.23 -2.62 11.68
N ALA A 66 -8.32 -1.90 10.57
CA ALA A 66 -7.96 -0.49 10.52
C ALA A 66 -8.81 0.35 11.47
N ASN A 67 -10.13 0.18 11.43
CA ASN A 67 -11.04 0.96 12.26
C ASN A 67 -10.86 0.70 13.76
N HIS A 68 -10.58 -0.54 14.15
CA HIS A 68 -10.37 -0.90 15.55
C HIS A 68 -8.97 -0.54 16.06
N SER A 69 -8.02 -0.29 15.19
CA SER A 69 -6.64 0.03 15.59
C SER A 69 -6.50 1.44 16.17
N GLY A 70 -7.43 2.33 15.88
CA GLY A 70 -7.30 3.74 16.22
C GLY A 70 -6.26 4.47 15.39
N GLY A 71 -5.84 3.91 14.26
CA GLY A 71 -4.83 4.51 13.39
C GLY A 71 -5.32 5.77 12.69
N ASP A 72 -4.39 6.64 12.35
CA ASP A 72 -4.66 7.95 11.75
C ASP A 72 -4.60 7.92 10.23
N ILE A 73 -3.72 7.09 9.67
CA ILE A 73 -3.44 7.01 8.23
C ILE A 73 -3.43 5.55 7.83
N PHE A 74 -4.08 5.22 6.71
CA PHE A 74 -4.10 3.87 6.14
C PHE A 74 -3.41 3.90 4.78
N VAL A 75 -2.40 3.04 4.61
CA VAL A 75 -1.65 2.91 3.35
C VAL A 75 -1.65 1.45 2.93
N SER A 76 -2.16 1.18 1.74
CA SER A 76 -2.19 -0.17 1.17
C SER A 76 -1.17 -0.30 0.05
N PHE A 77 -0.51 -1.45 -0.01
CA PHE A 77 0.55 -1.76 -0.97
C PHE A 77 0.05 -2.81 -1.95
N HIS A 78 0.16 -2.49 -3.23
CA HIS A 78 -0.23 -3.37 -4.33
C HIS A 78 0.74 -3.26 -5.49
N ARG A 79 0.73 -4.27 -6.36
CA ARG A 79 1.29 -4.17 -7.71
C ARG A 79 0.15 -4.28 -8.71
N ASN A 80 0.11 -3.38 -9.68
CA ASN A 80 -0.80 -3.54 -10.81
C ASN A 80 -0.24 -4.58 -11.78
N SER A 81 -1.15 -5.24 -12.50
CA SER A 81 -0.79 -6.17 -13.56
C SER A 81 -1.47 -5.77 -14.85
N VAL A 82 -0.84 -6.13 -15.97
CA VAL A 82 -1.40 -5.96 -17.31
C VAL A 82 -1.27 -7.30 -18.03
N GLU A 83 -2.05 -7.51 -19.10
CA GLU A 83 -2.04 -8.78 -19.84
C GLU A 83 -0.66 -9.13 -20.37
N GLU A 84 0.04 -8.14 -20.96
CA GLU A 84 1.35 -8.37 -21.55
C GLU A 84 2.45 -7.96 -20.56
N PRO A 85 3.39 -8.87 -20.23
CA PRO A 85 4.49 -8.56 -19.33
C PRO A 85 5.36 -7.40 -19.84
N ASN A 86 5.85 -6.60 -18.91
CA ASN A 86 6.83 -5.53 -19.17
C ASN A 86 6.34 -4.41 -20.11
N THR A 87 5.02 -4.25 -20.26
CA THR A 87 4.45 -3.20 -21.12
C THR A 87 4.02 -1.97 -20.35
N SER A 88 4.01 -2.03 -19.03
CA SER A 88 3.59 -0.90 -18.18
C SER A 88 4.52 -0.76 -17.00
N THR A 89 4.91 0.49 -16.70
CA THR A 89 5.81 0.80 -15.59
C THR A 89 5.33 2.05 -14.87
N GLY A 90 5.92 2.29 -13.70
CA GLY A 90 5.66 3.49 -12.94
C GLY A 90 4.83 3.25 -11.69
N VAL A 91 4.56 4.33 -10.97
CA VAL A 91 3.81 4.32 -9.72
C VAL A 91 2.57 5.18 -9.86
N GLU A 92 1.46 4.69 -9.32
CA GLU A 92 0.27 5.49 -9.12
C GLU A 92 -0.25 5.31 -7.71
N THR A 93 -0.87 6.32 -7.15
CA THR A 93 -1.51 6.26 -5.85
C THR A 93 -2.99 6.52 -6.01
N LEU A 94 -3.80 5.62 -5.44
CA LEU A 94 -5.25 5.73 -5.48
C LEU A 94 -5.75 6.34 -4.18
N VAL A 95 -6.66 7.30 -4.30
CA VAL A 95 -7.32 7.93 -3.15
C VAL A 95 -8.82 7.94 -3.38
N TYR A 96 -9.59 7.95 -2.29
CA TYR A 96 -11.04 8.10 -2.39
C TYR A 96 -11.39 9.44 -3.02
N ARG A 97 -10.79 10.52 -2.52
CA ARG A 97 -10.88 11.87 -3.09
C ARG A 97 -9.51 12.54 -3.02
N ASP A 98 -9.13 13.24 -4.08
CA ASP A 98 -7.86 13.97 -4.14
C ASP A 98 -8.01 15.35 -3.50
N THR A 99 -8.34 15.34 -2.21
CA THR A 99 -8.47 16.55 -1.39
C THR A 99 -7.87 16.30 -0.01
N GLY A 100 -7.44 17.38 0.65
CA GLY A 100 -6.91 17.30 2.01
C GLY A 100 -5.66 16.44 2.13
N LEU A 101 -5.47 15.86 3.29
CA LEU A 101 -4.27 15.07 3.60
C LEU A 101 -4.06 13.86 2.69
N PRO A 102 -5.07 13.06 2.33
CA PRO A 102 -4.86 11.94 1.42
C PRO A 102 -4.25 12.35 0.08
N GLY A 103 -4.74 13.42 -0.52
CA GLY A 103 -4.20 13.92 -1.78
C GLY A 103 -2.77 14.42 -1.66
N VAL A 104 -2.45 15.16 -0.60
CA VAL A 104 -1.10 15.66 -0.33
C VAL A 104 -0.14 14.49 -0.14
N LEU A 105 -0.52 13.51 0.68
CA LEU A 105 0.30 12.34 0.95
C LEU A 105 0.54 11.53 -0.33
N ALA A 106 -0.49 11.30 -1.12
CA ALA A 106 -0.39 10.55 -2.37
C ALA A 106 0.60 11.21 -3.35
N ARG A 107 0.49 12.53 -3.53
CA ARG A 107 1.41 13.25 -4.41
C ARG A 107 2.85 13.19 -3.91
N ASN A 108 3.05 13.33 -2.61
CA ASN A 108 4.38 13.26 -2.01
C ASN A 108 5.01 11.87 -2.20
N ILE A 109 4.24 10.81 -2.03
CA ILE A 109 4.71 9.44 -2.27
C ILE A 109 5.16 9.28 -3.73
N ASN A 110 4.32 9.69 -4.68
CA ASN A 110 4.65 9.59 -6.10
C ASN A 110 5.89 10.41 -6.45
N GLU A 111 6.03 11.62 -5.92
CA GLU A 111 7.19 12.47 -6.18
C GLU A 111 8.48 11.85 -5.65
N GLN A 112 8.47 11.29 -4.44
CA GLN A 112 9.65 10.65 -3.88
C GLN A 112 10.06 9.42 -4.66
N LEU A 113 9.09 8.61 -5.10
CA LEU A 113 9.38 7.46 -5.94
C LEU A 113 9.90 7.86 -7.32
N ALA A 114 9.39 8.96 -7.88
CA ALA A 114 9.89 9.50 -9.14
C ALA A 114 11.37 9.94 -9.02
N GLN A 115 11.77 10.48 -7.88
CA GLN A 115 13.15 10.91 -7.65
C GLN A 115 14.14 9.75 -7.67
N ILE A 116 13.71 8.54 -7.34
CA ILE A 116 14.57 7.35 -7.37
C ILE A 116 14.39 6.52 -8.64
N GLY A 117 13.69 7.05 -9.64
CA GLY A 117 13.66 6.48 -10.99
C GLY A 117 12.34 5.88 -11.45
N PHE A 118 11.30 5.87 -10.62
CA PHE A 118 9.99 5.38 -11.05
C PHE A 118 9.24 6.46 -11.84
N GLY A 119 8.56 6.06 -12.92
CA GLY A 119 7.68 6.97 -13.63
C GLY A 119 6.48 7.35 -12.77
N ASN A 120 6.13 8.63 -12.71
CA ASN A 120 4.99 9.10 -11.94
C ASN A 120 3.73 9.06 -12.82
N ARG A 121 2.84 8.11 -12.55
CA ARG A 121 1.57 7.94 -13.27
C ARG A 121 0.43 8.75 -12.67
N GLY A 122 0.70 9.49 -11.60
CA GLY A 122 -0.25 10.42 -11.00
C GLY A 122 -1.06 9.82 -9.85
N VAL A 123 -1.92 10.67 -9.31
CA VAL A 123 -2.86 10.34 -8.24
C VAL A 123 -4.24 10.19 -8.89
N ILE A 124 -4.92 9.09 -8.58
CA ILE A 124 -6.18 8.73 -9.22
C ILE A 124 -7.27 8.62 -8.17
N GLU A 125 -8.40 9.30 -8.40
CA GLU A 125 -9.58 9.18 -7.54
C GLU A 125 -10.32 7.88 -7.81
N ARG A 126 -10.66 7.17 -6.74
CA ARG A 126 -11.45 5.94 -6.77
C ARG A 126 -12.54 6.00 -5.71
N PRO A 127 -13.71 6.59 -6.03
CA PRO A 127 -14.79 6.75 -5.04
C PRO A 127 -15.32 5.44 -4.46
N GLY A 128 -15.08 4.32 -5.15
CA GLY A 128 -15.46 3.00 -4.65
C GLY A 128 -14.42 2.29 -3.80
N LEU A 129 -13.37 2.99 -3.47
CA LEU A 129 -12.25 2.41 -2.73
C LEU A 129 -12.64 2.00 -1.30
#